data_ab8ef214c17d836c2b966be9d2771583
#
_entry.id   ab8ef214c17d836c2b966be9d2771583
#
_cell.length_a   1.000
_cell.length_b   1.000
_cell.length_c   1.000
_cell.angle_alpha   90.00
_cell.angle_beta   90.00
_cell.angle_gamma   90.00
#
_symmetry.space_group_name_H-M   'P 1'
#
loop_
_entity.id
_entity.type
_entity.pdbx_description
1 polymer ?
#
loop_
_entity_poly.entity_id
_entity_poly.type
_entity_poly.pdbx_seq_one_letter_code
_entity_poly.pdbx_strand_id
1 'polypeptide(L)'
;GGEQQRVALARAILKDAPIVVLDEATAFADPENEALIQKALSELTRGRTVIMIAHRLSTVVGADQILVLDKGRIVEQGSHSVLSTAGGLYARMWADYNQAVQWKITSEREVE
;
A
#
# COMPACT_ATOMS: atom_id res chain seq x y z
N GLY A 1 4.59 -0.75 -16.81
CA GLY A 1 5.35 -0.02 -15.82
C GLY A 1 4.65 1.21 -15.29
N GLY A 2 5.43 2.11 -14.70
CA GLY A 2 4.92 3.29 -14.04
C GLY A 2 4.15 4.25 -14.94
N GLU A 3 4.52 4.33 -16.21
CA GLU A 3 3.85 5.20 -17.17
C GLU A 3 2.42 4.76 -17.45
N GLN A 4 2.20 3.46 -17.65
CA GLN A 4 0.88 2.90 -17.86
C GLN A 4 0.00 3.13 -16.62
N GLN A 5 0.57 3.01 -15.44
CA GLN A 5 -0.17 3.21 -14.21
C GLN A 5 -0.56 4.68 -14.04
N ARG A 6 0.32 5.62 -14.40
CA ARG A 6 -0.01 7.04 -14.37
C ARG A 6 -1.15 7.40 -15.32
N VAL A 7 -1.16 6.80 -16.50
CA VAL A 7 -2.24 6.98 -17.47
C VAL A 7 -3.56 6.44 -16.90
N ALA A 8 -3.53 5.26 -16.28
CA ALA A 8 -4.71 4.67 -15.65
C ALA A 8 -5.26 5.56 -14.52
N LEU A 9 -4.37 6.11 -13.68
CA LEU A 9 -4.75 7.04 -12.61
C LEU A 9 -5.38 8.31 -13.18
N ALA A 10 -4.78 8.88 -14.23
CA ALA A 10 -5.31 10.07 -14.88
C ALA A 10 -6.70 9.81 -15.46
N ARG A 11 -6.92 8.66 -16.08
CA ARG A 11 -8.23 8.27 -16.60
C ARG A 11 -9.27 8.15 -15.48
N ALA A 12 -8.89 7.58 -14.34
CA ALA A 12 -9.79 7.44 -13.20
C ALA A 12 -10.20 8.80 -12.65
N ILE A 13 -9.27 9.75 -12.57
CA ILE A 13 -9.55 11.11 -12.13
C ILE A 13 -10.49 11.82 -13.10
N LEU A 14 -10.22 11.72 -14.40
CA LEU A 14 -11.02 12.35 -15.43
C LEU A 14 -12.45 11.79 -15.50
N LYS A 15 -12.61 10.50 -15.27
CA LYS A 15 -13.94 9.85 -15.27
C LYS A 15 -14.74 10.14 -14.02
N ASP A 16 -14.08 10.67 -12.99
CA ASP A 16 -14.72 10.94 -11.69
C ASP A 16 -15.43 9.71 -11.12
N ALA A 17 -14.80 8.54 -11.25
CA ALA A 17 -15.35 7.28 -10.76
C ALA A 17 -15.47 7.32 -9.23
N PRO A 18 -16.64 6.92 -8.65
CA PRO A 18 -16.81 6.94 -7.20
C PRO A 18 -16.00 5.86 -6.47
N ILE A 19 -15.68 4.77 -7.16
CA ILE A 19 -14.88 3.67 -6.61
C ILE A 19 -13.77 3.36 -7.60
N VAL A 20 -12.54 3.32 -7.10
CA VAL A 20 -11.35 3.01 -7.89
C VAL A 20 -10.63 1.83 -7.25
N VAL A 21 -10.25 0.84 -8.06
CA VAL A 21 -9.48 -0.33 -7.60
C VAL A 21 -8.10 -0.27 -8.23
N LEU A 22 -7.07 -0.34 -7.40
CA LEU A 22 -5.67 -0.29 -7.84
C LEU A 22 -4.90 -1.50 -7.33
N ASP A 23 -4.01 -2.03 -8.17
CA ASP A 23 -3.11 -3.11 -7.78
C ASP A 23 -1.69 -2.56 -7.66
N GLU A 24 -1.10 -2.62 -6.47
CA GLU A 24 0.24 -2.13 -6.20
C GLU A 24 1.32 -2.85 -7.00
N ALA A 25 1.12 -4.13 -7.34
CA ALA A 25 2.12 -4.88 -8.10
C ALA A 25 2.48 -4.20 -9.43
N THR A 26 1.54 -3.43 -10.00
CA THR A 26 1.76 -2.71 -11.24
C THR A 26 1.95 -1.19 -11.04
N ALA A 27 1.68 -0.68 -9.84
CA ALA A 27 1.66 0.76 -9.57
C ALA A 27 3.04 1.34 -9.26
N PHE A 28 3.91 0.60 -8.57
CA PHE A 28 5.18 1.11 -8.05
C PHE A 28 6.38 0.39 -8.66
N ALA A 29 6.38 0.30 -9.98
CA ALA A 29 7.45 -0.39 -10.72
C ALA A 29 8.77 0.38 -10.73
N ASP A 30 8.73 1.70 -10.53
CA ASP A 30 9.88 2.58 -10.67
C ASP A 30 9.92 3.58 -9.49
N PRO A 31 11.00 3.57 -8.67
CA PRO A 31 11.13 4.50 -7.55
C PRO A 31 11.06 5.97 -7.94
N GLU A 32 11.55 6.32 -9.12
CA GLU A 32 11.51 7.72 -9.60
C GLU A 32 10.08 8.21 -9.79
N ASN A 33 9.16 7.33 -10.14
CA ASN A 33 7.75 7.66 -10.35
C ASN A 33 6.91 7.50 -9.09
N GLU A 34 7.46 6.94 -8.03
CA GLU A 34 6.70 6.63 -6.80
C GLU A 34 6.08 7.89 -6.19
N ALA A 35 6.85 8.98 -6.11
CA ALA A 35 6.35 10.23 -5.53
C ALA A 35 5.20 10.83 -6.35
N LEU A 36 5.29 10.75 -7.68
CA LEU A 36 4.22 11.23 -8.56
C LEU A 36 2.96 10.38 -8.42
N ILE A 37 3.12 9.07 -8.31
CA ILE A 37 2.01 8.14 -8.13
C ILE A 37 1.34 8.38 -6.77
N GLN A 38 2.12 8.58 -5.70
CA GLN A 38 1.58 8.88 -4.38
C GLN A 38 0.78 10.17 -4.38
N LYS A 39 1.26 11.20 -5.06
CA LYS A 39 0.54 12.46 -5.19
C LYS A 39 -0.78 12.28 -5.92
N ALA A 40 -0.78 11.52 -7.01
CA ALA A 40 -1.99 11.20 -7.78
C ALA A 40 -2.98 10.40 -6.93
N LEU A 41 -2.50 9.44 -6.14
CA LEU A 41 -3.34 8.67 -5.22
C LEU A 41 -3.98 9.54 -4.15
N SER A 42 -3.23 10.50 -3.60
CA SER A 42 -3.76 11.45 -2.61
C SER A 42 -4.92 12.26 -3.18
N GLU A 43 -4.81 12.68 -4.44
CA GLU A 43 -5.89 13.41 -5.10
C GLU A 43 -7.09 12.51 -5.38
N LEU A 44 -6.85 11.25 -5.80
CA LEU A 44 -7.91 10.29 -6.05
C LEU A 44 -8.72 9.97 -4.81
N THR A 45 -8.10 9.94 -3.64
CA THR A 45 -8.80 9.57 -2.39
C THR A 45 -9.78 10.64 -1.93
N ARG A 46 -9.68 11.86 -2.44
CA ARG A 46 -10.59 12.93 -2.04
C ARG A 46 -11.98 12.70 -2.61
N GLY A 47 -12.95 12.46 -1.73
CA GLY A 47 -14.34 12.26 -2.10
C GLY A 47 -14.63 10.98 -2.86
N ARG A 48 -13.68 10.03 -2.86
CA ARG A 48 -13.83 8.74 -3.54
C ARG A 48 -13.44 7.60 -2.62
N THR A 49 -13.90 6.40 -2.97
CA THR A 49 -13.44 5.17 -2.33
C THR A 49 -12.35 4.55 -3.17
N VAL A 50 -11.17 4.36 -2.60
CA VAL A 50 -10.05 3.70 -3.28
C VAL A 50 -9.77 2.37 -2.59
N ILE A 51 -9.80 1.30 -3.37
CA ILE A 51 -9.46 -0.04 -2.90
C ILE A 51 -8.08 -0.37 -3.46
N MET A 52 -7.10 -0.58 -2.58
CA MET A 52 -5.73 -0.89 -2.97
C MET A 52 -5.42 -2.34 -2.65
N ILE A 53 -4.98 -3.10 -3.65
CA ILE A 53 -4.42 -4.44 -3.43
C ILE A 53 -2.94 -4.25 -3.14
N ALA A 54 -2.57 -4.35 -1.87
CA ALA A 54 -1.22 -4.02 -1.42
C ALA A 54 -0.32 -5.24 -1.38
N HIS A 55 0.88 -5.07 -1.87
CA HIS A 55 1.94 -6.07 -1.85
C HIS A 55 3.05 -5.70 -0.86
N ARG A 56 3.04 -4.48 -0.36
CA ARG A 56 3.98 -3.99 0.66
C ARG A 56 3.20 -3.39 1.81
N LEU A 57 3.62 -3.75 3.02
CA LEU A 57 2.94 -3.26 4.23
C LEU A 57 3.03 -1.75 4.41
N SER A 58 4.13 -1.14 3.95
CA SER A 58 4.30 0.31 4.02
C SER A 58 3.18 1.08 3.29
N THR A 59 2.58 0.48 2.28
CA THR A 59 1.53 1.13 1.48
C THR A 59 0.23 1.27 2.25
N VAL A 60 -0.08 0.32 3.15
CA VAL A 60 -1.39 0.29 3.81
C VAL A 60 -1.45 1.09 5.11
N VAL A 61 -0.32 1.58 5.61
CA VAL A 61 -0.26 2.27 6.91
C VAL A 61 -1.22 3.47 6.98
N GLY A 62 -1.35 4.20 5.88
CA GLY A 62 -2.23 5.37 5.81
C GLY A 62 -3.67 5.09 5.39
N ALA A 63 -4.04 3.83 5.19
CA ALA A 63 -5.40 3.49 4.77
C ALA A 63 -6.39 3.70 5.91
N ASP A 64 -7.60 4.12 5.57
CA ASP A 64 -8.68 4.28 6.55
C ASP A 64 -9.09 2.93 7.13
N GLN A 65 -9.09 1.90 6.30
CA GLN A 65 -9.41 0.54 6.72
C GLN A 65 -8.55 -0.46 5.96
N ILE A 66 -7.99 -1.41 6.69
CA ILE A 66 -7.20 -2.50 6.14
C ILE A 66 -8.00 -3.79 6.29
N LEU A 67 -8.06 -4.56 5.21
CA LEU A 67 -8.67 -5.89 5.21
C LEU A 67 -7.56 -6.91 5.03
N VAL A 68 -7.42 -7.83 5.97
CA VAL A 68 -6.46 -8.92 5.88
C VAL A 68 -7.19 -10.17 5.43
N LEU A 69 -6.79 -10.71 4.28
CA LEU A 69 -7.38 -11.90 3.71
C LEU A 69 -6.44 -13.09 3.86
N ASP A 70 -7.00 -14.23 4.25
CA ASP A 70 -6.29 -15.49 4.32
C ASP A 70 -7.24 -16.60 3.89
N LYS A 71 -6.78 -17.41 2.92
CA LYS A 71 -7.55 -18.54 2.37
C LYS A 71 -8.95 -18.15 1.92
N GLY A 72 -9.05 -16.98 1.25
CA GLY A 72 -10.31 -16.50 0.70
C GLY A 72 -11.27 -15.87 1.70
N ARG A 73 -10.82 -15.62 2.92
CA ARG A 73 -11.65 -15.03 3.98
C ARG A 73 -11.01 -13.81 4.57
N ILE A 74 -11.83 -12.86 5.01
CA ILE A 74 -11.36 -11.72 5.78
C ILE A 74 -11.17 -12.19 7.23
N VAL A 75 -9.91 -12.21 7.68
CA VAL A 75 -9.57 -12.68 9.03
C VAL A 75 -9.35 -11.53 10.01
N GLU A 76 -8.99 -10.33 9.50
CA GLU A 76 -8.85 -9.14 10.31
C GLU A 76 -9.30 -7.92 9.52
N GLN A 77 -9.79 -6.89 10.21
CA GLN A 77 -10.13 -5.61 9.59
C GLN A 77 -9.98 -4.50 10.62
N GLY A 78 -9.53 -3.33 10.16
CA GLY A 78 -9.33 -2.16 11.00
C GLY A 78 -8.27 -1.24 10.45
N SER A 79 -7.88 -0.23 11.22
CA SER A 79 -6.78 0.66 10.88
C SER A 79 -5.44 0.01 11.23
N HIS A 80 -4.35 0.59 10.72
CA HIS A 80 -3.01 0.15 11.09
C HIS A 80 -2.79 0.18 12.60
N SER A 81 -3.22 1.27 13.27
CA SER A 81 -3.05 1.40 14.73
C SER A 81 -3.72 0.27 15.49
N VAL A 82 -4.90 -0.14 15.06
CA VAL A 82 -5.66 -1.21 15.72
C VAL A 82 -5.02 -2.57 15.41
N LEU A 83 -4.75 -2.85 14.16
CA LEU A 83 -4.26 -4.17 13.74
C LEU A 83 -2.84 -4.44 14.19
N SER A 84 -1.99 -3.43 14.24
CA SER A 84 -0.59 -3.60 14.66
C SER A 84 -0.47 -3.96 16.14
N THR A 85 -1.46 -3.62 16.95
CA THR A 85 -1.49 -3.91 18.39
C THR A 85 -2.41 -5.06 18.77
N ALA A 86 -3.16 -5.61 17.81
CA ALA A 86 -4.14 -6.68 18.07
C ALA A 86 -3.51 -8.06 18.28
N GLY A 87 -2.22 -8.23 17.95
CA GLY A 87 -1.52 -9.49 18.16
C GLY A 87 -1.88 -10.61 17.19
N GLY A 88 -2.55 -10.29 16.07
CA GLY A 88 -2.96 -11.25 15.08
C GLY A 88 -1.99 -11.38 13.90
N LEU A 89 -2.51 -11.83 12.76
CA LEU A 89 -1.71 -12.04 11.56
C LEU A 89 -1.04 -10.73 11.07
N TYR A 90 -1.79 -9.64 11.04
CA TYR A 90 -1.26 -8.35 10.60
C TYR A 90 -0.09 -7.89 11.47
N ALA A 91 -0.23 -8.01 12.78
CA ALA A 91 0.83 -7.63 13.72
C ALA A 91 2.11 -8.42 13.48
N ARG A 92 1.99 -9.72 13.21
CA ARG A 92 3.14 -10.57 12.90
C ARG A 92 3.79 -10.19 11.57
N MET A 93 2.98 -9.93 10.54
CA MET A 93 3.48 -9.49 9.24
C MET A 93 4.22 -8.15 9.37
N TRP A 94 3.68 -7.25 10.16
CA TRP A 94 4.30 -5.94 10.40
C TRP A 94 5.64 -6.06 11.13
N ALA A 95 5.70 -6.92 12.15
CA ALA A 95 6.94 -7.19 12.88
C ALA A 95 8.01 -7.78 11.95
N ASP A 96 7.63 -8.75 11.12
CA ASP A 96 8.54 -9.38 10.15
C ASP A 96 9.05 -8.35 9.12
N TYR A 97 8.16 -7.50 8.64
CA TYR A 97 8.52 -6.42 7.71
C TYR A 97 9.54 -5.47 8.33
N ASN A 98 9.32 -5.05 9.56
CA ASN A 98 10.23 -4.15 10.28
C ASN A 98 11.60 -4.79 10.50
N GLN A 99 11.65 -6.08 10.84
CA GLN A 99 12.91 -6.80 10.98
C GLN A 99 13.67 -6.85 9.66
N ALA A 100 12.99 -7.12 8.55
CA ALA A 100 13.60 -7.16 7.24
C ALA A 100 14.18 -5.79 6.85
N VAL A 101 13.47 -4.71 7.13
CA VAL A 101 13.94 -3.35 6.86
C VAL A 101 15.16 -3.02 7.72
N GLN A 102 15.14 -3.34 9.00
CA GLN A 102 16.28 -3.12 9.90
C GLN A 102 17.50 -3.93 9.49
N TRP A 103 17.29 -5.18 9.12
CA TRP A 103 18.37 -6.05 8.64
C TRP A 103 19.04 -5.44 7.39
N LYS A 104 18.25 -4.97 6.45
CA LYS A 104 18.76 -4.37 5.22
C LYS A 104 19.58 -3.12 5.50
N ILE A 105 19.11 -2.25 6.38
CA ILE A 105 19.83 -1.03 6.78
C ILE A 105 21.15 -1.38 7.45
N THR A 106 21.15 -2.33 8.36
CA THR A 106 22.36 -2.77 9.07
C THR A 106 23.36 -3.38 8.10
N SER A 107 22.90 -4.22 7.17
CA SER A 107 23.76 -4.84 6.16
C SER A 107 24.42 -3.81 5.25
N GLU A 108 23.69 -2.79 4.84
CA GLU A 108 24.22 -1.72 4.02
C GLU A 108 25.29 -0.90 4.77
N ARG A 109 25.10 -0.69 6.06
CA ARG A 109 26.11 0.02 6.91
C ARG A 109 27.37 -0.79 7.09
N GLU A 110 27.26 -2.11 7.20
CA GLU A 110 28.43 -2.98 7.37
C GLU A 110 29.30 -3.07 6.12
N VAL A 111 28.73 -2.84 4.96
CA VAL A 111 29.45 -2.88 3.67
C VAL A 111 30.24 -1.60 3.44
N GLU A 112 29.89 -0.52 4.07
CA GLU A 112 30.64 0.73 4.03
C GLU A 112 31.79 0.72 5.03
#